data_e4cc223f52c951f42b92d49624197759
#
_entry.id   e4cc223f52c951f42b92d49624197759
#
_cell.length_a   1.000
_cell.length_b   1.000
_cell.length_c   1.000
_cell.angle_alpha   90.00
_cell.angle_beta   90.00
_cell.angle_gamma   90.00
#
_symmetry.space_group_name_H-M   'P 1'
#
loop_
_entity.id
_entity.type
_entity.pdbx_description
1 polymer ?
#
loop_
_entity_poly.entity_id
_entity_poly.type
_entity_poly.pdbx_seq_one_letter_code
_entity_poly.pdbx_strand_id
1 'polypeptide(L)'
;MIEFKHICKSFSGNKALDDVSFTAESGEILALLGQNGAGKSTLMKILSGAYEKDSGSILINGKEVNISDPVEGEHQGIGIVYQELSGIPHLTVSENIVIGKDPVKKGFLDRKEEREIAGRMLEKLGAGDIPLDMTLGKLTVSKQQICEIAKCMASEPGIVVFDEPTTALTSQEKEKLFVIMDKMRKDGLTIIFVTHFLEDAIRMSDKCVILKDGKVVYSGQMEGMDDRKIVNYMLARRLDSFFPEYENYQTDRVALEVKNLSDSVVNGCSFQVAYGEVLGISGLIGAGRTELAHLLIGERKKSGGEIYIDGRLCSIKNENDALKCGMVYVNEDRRTGGLNLTLGIDFNISIPSIVLGRKEIMNGPFVKNRSVRKMAEEMIEKLQIKCSSPEEKPVFLSGGNQQKVSIAKWVASGARILIFDEPTKGIDVSAKAKVYEVIRDLAKAGCAIIMISSYDPELQGVCDRISVMSKGRFVQTFERGVTEEELVLAQQK
;
A
#
# COMPACT_ATOMS: atom_id res chain seq x y z
N MET A 1 20.28 -10.22 -20.42
CA MET A 1 19.00 -10.33 -21.15
C MET A 1 18.29 -11.61 -20.74
N ILE A 2 16.99 -11.54 -20.45
CA ILE A 2 16.12 -12.70 -20.22
C ILE A 2 14.88 -12.62 -21.10
N GLU A 3 14.47 -13.77 -21.67
CA GLU A 3 13.34 -13.89 -22.56
C GLU A 3 12.42 -15.02 -22.08
N PHE A 4 11.13 -14.70 -21.95
CA PHE A 4 10.06 -15.66 -21.65
C PHE A 4 9.30 -15.95 -22.93
N LYS A 5 9.12 -17.23 -23.28
CA LYS A 5 8.42 -17.66 -24.49
C LYS A 5 7.30 -18.63 -24.14
N HIS A 6 6.06 -18.23 -24.41
CA HIS A 6 4.86 -19.06 -24.29
C HIS A 6 4.72 -19.77 -22.94
N ILE A 7 5.06 -19.05 -21.83
CA ILE A 7 5.01 -19.61 -20.47
C ILE A 7 3.55 -19.83 -20.07
N CYS A 8 3.24 -21.09 -19.73
CA CYS A 8 1.95 -21.47 -19.16
C CYS A 8 2.12 -22.12 -17.80
N LYS A 9 1.14 -21.87 -16.90
CA LYS A 9 1.04 -22.52 -15.60
C LYS A 9 -0.41 -22.60 -15.13
N SER A 10 -0.81 -23.78 -14.66
CA SER A 10 -2.15 -24.02 -14.13
C SER A 10 -2.08 -24.64 -12.73
N PHE A 11 -3.06 -24.30 -11.88
CA PHE A 11 -3.25 -24.88 -10.56
C PHE A 11 -4.70 -25.36 -10.43
N SER A 12 -4.89 -26.63 -10.15
CA SER A 12 -6.23 -27.22 -9.93
C SER A 12 -7.25 -26.82 -11.02
N GLY A 13 -6.79 -26.79 -12.28
CA GLY A 13 -7.63 -26.43 -13.45
C GLY A 13 -7.75 -24.94 -13.77
N ASN A 14 -7.28 -24.05 -12.90
CA ASN A 14 -7.25 -22.61 -13.16
C ASN A 14 -5.90 -22.21 -13.78
N LYS A 15 -5.93 -21.57 -14.93
CA LYS A 15 -4.73 -21.02 -15.58
C LYS A 15 -4.25 -19.77 -14.82
N ALA A 16 -3.09 -19.88 -14.17
CA ALA A 16 -2.42 -18.75 -13.54
C ALA A 16 -1.55 -17.97 -14.52
N LEU A 17 -1.00 -18.65 -15.55
CA LEU A 17 -0.29 -18.06 -16.69
C LEU A 17 -0.79 -18.76 -17.96
N ASP A 18 -1.08 -17.97 -19.00
CA ASP A 18 -1.61 -18.44 -20.28
C ASP A 18 -0.89 -17.71 -21.42
N ASP A 19 0.11 -18.36 -21.99
CA ASP A 19 0.90 -17.88 -23.13
C ASP A 19 1.67 -16.57 -22.87
N VAL A 20 2.36 -16.48 -21.74
CA VAL A 20 3.12 -15.29 -21.36
C VAL A 20 4.46 -15.24 -22.11
N SER A 21 4.65 -14.17 -22.90
CA SER A 21 5.88 -13.93 -23.66
C SER A 21 6.31 -12.47 -23.57
N PHE A 22 7.56 -12.21 -23.18
CA PHE A 22 8.20 -10.88 -23.16
C PHE A 22 9.71 -11.01 -22.96
N THR A 23 10.44 -9.89 -23.12
CA THR A 23 11.90 -9.84 -22.97
C THR A 23 12.29 -8.65 -22.10
N ALA A 24 13.25 -8.86 -21.18
CA ALA A 24 13.97 -7.83 -20.47
C ALA A 24 15.44 -7.81 -20.93
N GLU A 25 15.90 -6.65 -21.36
CA GLU A 25 17.25 -6.48 -21.91
C GLU A 25 18.30 -6.30 -20.81
N SER A 26 19.57 -6.44 -21.16
CA SER A 26 20.68 -6.17 -20.22
C SER A 26 20.78 -4.68 -19.93
N GLY A 27 20.95 -4.30 -18.66
CA GLY A 27 21.02 -2.90 -18.25
C GLY A 27 19.68 -2.15 -18.36
N GLU A 28 18.54 -2.88 -18.29
CA GLU A 28 17.17 -2.34 -18.35
C GLU A 28 16.45 -2.62 -17.03
N ILE A 29 15.63 -1.68 -16.59
CA ILE A 29 14.62 -1.90 -15.56
C ILE A 29 13.28 -2.15 -16.25
N LEU A 30 12.78 -3.37 -16.16
CA LEU A 30 11.46 -3.75 -16.66
C LEU A 30 10.46 -3.80 -15.52
N ALA A 31 9.43 -2.95 -15.56
CA ALA A 31 8.29 -3.07 -14.63
C ALA A 31 7.37 -4.23 -15.03
N LEU A 32 7.11 -5.13 -14.09
CA LEU A 32 6.09 -6.16 -14.24
C LEU A 32 4.85 -5.76 -13.43
N LEU A 33 3.83 -5.30 -14.13
CA LEU A 33 2.62 -4.72 -13.58
C LEU A 33 1.43 -5.66 -13.73
N GLY A 34 0.40 -5.47 -12.93
CA GLY A 34 -0.84 -6.25 -13.00
C GLY A 34 -1.57 -6.26 -11.65
N GLN A 35 -2.85 -6.60 -11.68
CA GLN A 35 -3.66 -6.74 -10.45
C GLN A 35 -3.20 -7.93 -9.61
N ASN A 36 -3.70 -8.01 -8.36
CA ASN A 36 -3.53 -9.20 -7.54
C ASN A 36 -4.22 -10.39 -8.22
N GLY A 37 -3.48 -11.52 -8.33
CA GLY A 37 -3.96 -12.68 -9.08
C GLY A 37 -3.69 -12.65 -10.60
N ALA A 38 -3.09 -11.59 -11.14
CA ALA A 38 -2.76 -11.51 -12.57
C ALA A 38 -1.66 -12.47 -13.04
N GLY A 39 -0.98 -13.18 -12.11
CA GLY A 39 0.06 -14.15 -12.44
C GLY A 39 1.49 -13.70 -12.12
N LYS A 40 1.71 -12.46 -11.67
CA LYS A 40 3.05 -11.90 -11.38
C LYS A 40 3.88 -12.80 -10.45
N SER A 41 3.35 -13.09 -9.26
CA SER A 41 4.05 -13.93 -8.28
C SER A 41 4.23 -15.38 -8.75
N THR A 42 3.32 -15.89 -9.59
CA THR A 42 3.48 -17.21 -10.21
C THR A 42 4.67 -17.21 -11.18
N LEU A 43 4.78 -16.18 -12.02
CA LEU A 43 5.90 -16.02 -12.94
C LEU A 43 7.23 -15.88 -12.20
N MET A 44 7.26 -15.10 -11.12
CA MET A 44 8.46 -14.94 -10.29
C MET A 44 8.85 -16.26 -9.59
N LYS A 45 7.87 -17.05 -9.13
CA LYS A 45 8.12 -18.37 -8.54
C LYS A 45 8.62 -19.39 -9.56
N ILE A 46 8.24 -19.28 -10.83
CA ILE A 46 8.82 -20.08 -11.92
C ILE A 46 10.27 -19.64 -12.16
N LEU A 47 10.52 -18.33 -12.20
CA LEU A 47 11.86 -17.80 -12.39
C LEU A 47 12.82 -18.15 -11.25
N SER A 48 12.29 -18.25 -10.02
CA SER A 48 13.06 -18.70 -8.85
C SER A 48 13.23 -20.21 -8.73
N GLY A 49 12.60 -21.01 -9.59
CA GLY A 49 12.59 -22.47 -9.45
C GLY A 49 11.68 -23.02 -8.36
N ALA A 50 10.91 -22.17 -7.67
CA ALA A 50 9.94 -22.61 -6.67
C ALA A 50 8.72 -23.32 -7.28
N TYR A 51 8.41 -23.02 -8.55
CA TYR A 51 7.39 -23.69 -9.35
C TYR A 51 7.95 -24.08 -10.70
N GLU A 52 7.60 -25.27 -11.19
CA GLU A 52 7.83 -25.65 -12.58
C GLU A 52 6.77 -25.05 -13.49
N LYS A 53 7.18 -24.60 -14.69
CA LYS A 53 6.25 -24.22 -15.75
C LYS A 53 5.60 -25.47 -16.37
N ASP A 54 4.36 -25.35 -16.83
CA ASP A 54 3.68 -26.46 -17.53
C ASP A 54 4.12 -26.54 -19.02
N SER A 55 4.41 -25.39 -19.63
CA SER A 55 4.94 -25.28 -21.00
C SER A 55 5.68 -23.95 -21.24
N GLY A 56 6.32 -23.83 -22.40
CA GLY A 56 7.10 -22.66 -22.78
C GLY A 56 8.57 -22.78 -22.39
N SER A 57 9.38 -21.76 -22.72
CA SER A 57 10.81 -21.74 -22.44
C SER A 57 11.26 -20.40 -21.87
N ILE A 58 12.31 -20.44 -21.05
CA ILE A 58 13.02 -19.28 -20.52
C ILE A 58 14.41 -19.30 -21.11
N LEU A 59 14.84 -18.16 -21.70
CA LEU A 59 16.18 -18.04 -22.26
C LEU A 59 16.94 -16.94 -21.50
N ILE A 60 18.16 -17.24 -21.11
CA ILE A 60 19.11 -16.27 -20.55
C ILE A 60 20.26 -16.10 -21.55
N ASN A 61 20.47 -14.88 -22.01
CA ASN A 61 21.46 -14.54 -23.04
C ASN A 61 21.36 -15.46 -24.28
N GLY A 62 20.13 -15.75 -24.71
CA GLY A 62 19.83 -16.57 -25.90
C GLY A 62 19.95 -18.07 -25.68
N LYS A 63 20.33 -18.54 -24.50
CA LYS A 63 20.39 -19.98 -24.16
C LYS A 63 19.16 -20.36 -23.35
N GLU A 64 18.48 -21.41 -23.77
CA GLU A 64 17.37 -21.97 -23.01
C GLU A 64 17.88 -22.58 -21.69
N VAL A 65 17.20 -22.23 -20.58
CA VAL A 65 17.52 -22.69 -19.24
C VAL A 65 16.33 -23.43 -18.65
N ASN A 66 16.62 -24.50 -17.91
CA ASN A 66 15.62 -25.18 -17.13
C ASN A 66 15.89 -24.91 -15.64
N ILE A 67 14.96 -24.26 -14.98
CA ILE A 67 15.07 -23.87 -13.56
C ILE A 67 14.15 -24.80 -12.78
N SER A 68 14.73 -25.83 -12.17
CA SER A 68 14.00 -26.89 -11.45
C SER A 68 13.87 -26.64 -9.95
N ASP A 69 14.78 -25.83 -9.40
CA ASP A 69 14.80 -25.47 -7.98
C ASP A 69 15.50 -24.11 -7.78
N PRO A 70 15.43 -23.51 -6.56
CA PRO A 70 16.01 -22.21 -6.30
C PRO A 70 17.54 -22.15 -6.44
N VAL A 71 18.25 -23.24 -6.20
CA VAL A 71 19.71 -23.31 -6.32
C VAL A 71 20.10 -23.23 -7.79
N GLU A 72 19.37 -23.94 -8.66
CA GLU A 72 19.56 -23.83 -10.12
C GLU A 72 19.28 -22.42 -10.61
N GLY A 73 18.19 -21.76 -10.13
CA GLY A 73 17.90 -20.36 -10.47
C GLY A 73 19.05 -19.44 -10.14
N GLU A 74 19.67 -19.61 -8.98
CA GLU A 74 20.83 -18.83 -8.56
C GLU A 74 22.07 -19.13 -9.43
N HIS A 75 22.33 -20.42 -9.78
CA HIS A 75 23.42 -20.82 -10.69
C HIS A 75 23.25 -20.22 -12.10
N GLN A 76 22.02 -19.99 -12.53
CA GLN A 76 21.74 -19.30 -13.78
C GLN A 76 21.91 -17.77 -13.68
N GLY A 77 22.35 -17.27 -12.53
CA GLY A 77 22.60 -15.84 -12.30
C GLY A 77 21.32 -15.02 -12.03
N ILE A 78 20.28 -15.65 -11.47
CA ILE A 78 19.05 -14.99 -11.09
C ILE A 78 19.06 -14.75 -9.58
N GLY A 79 18.94 -13.50 -9.16
CA GLY A 79 18.76 -13.10 -7.77
C GLY A 79 17.36 -12.56 -7.53
N ILE A 80 16.74 -12.89 -6.41
CA ILE A 80 15.40 -12.40 -6.05
C ILE A 80 15.41 -11.76 -4.68
N VAL A 81 14.90 -10.54 -4.62
CA VAL A 81 14.61 -9.80 -3.40
C VAL A 81 13.11 -9.89 -3.16
N TYR A 82 12.70 -10.69 -2.19
CA TYR A 82 11.28 -10.95 -1.91
C TYR A 82 10.62 -9.81 -1.14
N GLN A 83 9.30 -9.72 -1.24
CA GLN A 83 8.45 -8.76 -0.52
C GLN A 83 8.57 -8.91 1.00
N GLU A 84 8.61 -10.15 1.50
CA GLU A 84 8.83 -10.44 2.92
C GLU A 84 10.31 -10.64 3.18
N LEU A 85 10.84 -9.93 4.19
CA LEU A 85 12.24 -10.03 4.57
C LEU A 85 12.53 -11.45 5.08
N SER A 86 13.47 -12.13 4.43
CA SER A 86 13.85 -13.52 4.72
C SER A 86 14.99 -13.61 5.75
N GLY A 87 15.52 -12.49 6.18
CA GLY A 87 16.65 -12.42 7.10
C GLY A 87 16.35 -12.99 8.48
N ILE A 88 17.34 -13.63 9.09
CA ILE A 88 17.24 -14.23 10.42
C ILE A 88 17.55 -13.15 11.47
N PRO A 89 16.57 -12.69 12.28
CA PRO A 89 16.73 -11.51 13.15
C PRO A 89 17.82 -11.64 14.21
N HIS A 90 18.16 -12.86 14.62
CA HIS A 90 19.13 -13.13 15.68
C HIS A 90 20.57 -13.27 15.17
N LEU A 91 20.77 -13.44 13.87
CA LEU A 91 22.09 -13.45 13.25
C LEU A 91 22.58 -12.03 13.01
N THR A 92 23.90 -11.87 12.90
CA THR A 92 24.53 -10.60 12.53
C THR A 92 24.24 -10.24 11.08
N VAL A 93 24.50 -8.99 10.72
CA VAL A 93 24.39 -8.51 9.34
C VAL A 93 25.33 -9.31 8.42
N SER A 94 26.59 -9.54 8.82
CA SER A 94 27.53 -10.32 8.01
C SER A 94 27.05 -11.75 7.79
N GLU A 95 26.60 -12.43 8.84
CA GLU A 95 26.07 -13.79 8.74
C GLU A 95 24.84 -13.86 7.82
N ASN A 96 23.92 -12.90 7.90
CA ASN A 96 22.76 -12.85 7.03
C ASN A 96 23.11 -12.67 5.55
N ILE A 97 24.13 -11.84 5.23
CA ILE A 97 24.51 -11.57 3.85
C ILE A 97 25.14 -12.79 3.19
N VAL A 98 25.90 -13.61 3.92
CA VAL A 98 26.59 -14.78 3.35
C VAL A 98 25.85 -16.10 3.58
N ILE A 99 24.72 -16.10 4.29
CA ILE A 99 23.99 -17.32 4.65
C ILE A 99 23.71 -18.20 3.42
N GLY A 100 24.02 -19.48 3.54
CA GLY A 100 23.93 -20.45 2.44
C GLY A 100 25.17 -20.48 1.51
N LYS A 101 26.11 -19.52 1.69
CA LYS A 101 27.38 -19.41 0.96
C LYS A 101 28.53 -19.10 1.91
N ASP A 102 28.39 -19.61 3.13
CA ASP A 102 29.34 -19.35 4.20
C ASP A 102 30.77 -19.72 3.75
N PRO A 103 31.74 -18.78 3.80
CA PRO A 103 33.10 -19.08 3.42
C PRO A 103 33.73 -20.07 4.41
N VAL A 104 34.32 -21.13 3.88
CA VAL A 104 34.91 -22.21 4.69
C VAL A 104 36.40 -22.32 4.40
N LYS A 105 37.21 -22.31 5.46
CA LYS A 105 38.64 -22.55 5.39
C LYS A 105 39.03 -23.69 6.30
N LYS A 106 39.66 -24.73 5.74
CA LYS A 106 40.08 -25.93 6.46
C LYS A 106 38.96 -26.60 7.27
N GLY A 107 37.71 -26.56 6.76
CA GLY A 107 36.52 -27.17 7.41
C GLY A 107 35.86 -26.33 8.50
N PHE A 108 36.32 -25.07 8.73
CA PHE A 108 35.72 -24.11 9.66
C PHE A 108 35.25 -22.87 8.93
N LEU A 109 34.25 -22.19 9.47
CA LEU A 109 33.77 -20.91 8.94
C LEU A 109 34.89 -19.86 9.01
N ASP A 110 35.15 -19.20 7.87
CA ASP A 110 36.11 -18.09 7.79
C ASP A 110 35.40 -16.76 8.07
N ARG A 111 35.32 -16.42 9.36
CA ARG A 111 34.68 -15.18 9.83
C ARG A 111 35.32 -13.90 9.27
N LYS A 112 36.57 -13.96 8.87
CA LYS A 112 37.24 -12.78 8.27
C LYS A 112 36.75 -12.58 6.84
N GLU A 113 36.73 -13.62 6.04
CA GLU A 113 36.25 -13.58 4.66
C GLU A 113 34.75 -13.27 4.60
N GLU A 114 33.94 -13.82 5.52
CA GLU A 114 32.53 -13.46 5.71
C GLU A 114 32.34 -11.94 5.81
N ARG A 115 33.09 -11.30 6.73
CA ARG A 115 32.99 -9.83 6.94
C ARG A 115 33.49 -9.04 5.75
N GLU A 116 34.52 -9.51 5.07
CA GLU A 116 35.06 -8.86 3.87
C GLU A 116 34.04 -8.91 2.72
N ILE A 117 33.36 -10.05 2.51
CA ILE A 117 32.29 -10.18 1.52
C ILE A 117 31.11 -9.25 1.87
N ALA A 118 30.61 -9.33 3.10
CA ALA A 118 29.49 -8.53 3.54
C ALA A 118 29.77 -7.02 3.45
N GLY A 119 30.95 -6.58 3.93
CA GLY A 119 31.37 -5.18 3.85
C GLY A 119 31.44 -4.67 2.41
N ARG A 120 32.06 -5.45 1.53
CA ARG A 120 32.17 -5.11 0.10
C ARG A 120 30.79 -4.98 -0.58
N MET A 121 29.82 -5.87 -0.24
CA MET A 121 28.48 -5.78 -0.80
C MET A 121 27.73 -4.54 -0.30
N LEU A 122 27.81 -4.23 1.00
CA LEU A 122 27.19 -3.02 1.56
C LEU A 122 27.84 -1.74 0.99
N GLU A 123 29.16 -1.71 0.81
CA GLU A 123 29.85 -0.57 0.16
C GLU A 123 29.40 -0.38 -1.29
N LYS A 124 29.27 -1.49 -2.05
CA LYS A 124 28.71 -1.43 -3.41
C LYS A 124 27.32 -0.80 -3.45
N LEU A 125 26.50 -1.03 -2.43
CA LEU A 125 25.16 -0.47 -2.30
C LEU A 125 25.12 0.94 -1.68
N GLY A 126 26.28 1.50 -1.31
CA GLY A 126 26.37 2.81 -0.64
C GLY A 126 25.84 2.78 0.80
N ALA A 127 25.90 1.62 1.46
CA ALA A 127 25.38 1.37 2.80
C ALA A 127 26.47 0.85 3.76
N GLY A 128 27.73 1.24 3.55
CA GLY A 128 28.87 0.85 4.40
C GLY A 128 28.78 1.35 5.85
N ASP A 129 27.79 2.20 6.16
CA ASP A 129 27.48 2.66 7.52
C ASP A 129 26.74 1.59 8.36
N ILE A 130 26.28 0.50 7.76
CA ILE A 130 25.58 -0.57 8.48
C ILE A 130 26.61 -1.44 9.23
N PRO A 131 26.53 -1.53 10.57
CA PRO A 131 27.49 -2.32 11.34
C PRO A 131 27.35 -3.81 11.08
N LEU A 132 28.43 -4.47 10.64
CA LEU A 132 28.44 -5.90 10.28
C LEU A 132 28.14 -6.85 11.47
N ASP A 133 28.52 -6.44 12.68
CA ASP A 133 28.33 -7.27 13.90
C ASP A 133 26.99 -7.02 14.61
N MET A 134 26.19 -6.09 14.10
CA MET A 134 24.85 -5.84 14.66
C MET A 134 23.89 -6.96 14.25
N THR A 135 23.05 -7.42 15.16
CA THR A 135 21.98 -8.38 14.83
C THR A 135 20.96 -7.73 13.92
N LEU A 136 20.54 -8.45 12.88
CA LEU A 136 19.66 -7.92 11.83
C LEU A 136 18.36 -7.34 12.41
N GLY A 137 17.76 -8.00 13.40
CA GLY A 137 16.50 -7.56 14.02
C GLY A 137 16.57 -6.22 14.79
N LYS A 138 17.77 -5.66 15.01
CA LYS A 138 17.94 -4.32 15.62
C LYS A 138 17.99 -3.20 14.58
N LEU A 139 18.06 -3.54 13.30
CA LEU A 139 18.04 -2.56 12.21
C LEU A 139 16.60 -2.11 11.90
N THR A 140 16.48 -0.92 11.33
CA THR A 140 15.20 -0.48 10.72
C THR A 140 14.85 -1.38 9.53
N VAL A 141 13.57 -1.47 9.19
CA VAL A 141 13.07 -2.28 8.06
C VAL A 141 13.82 -1.95 6.76
N SER A 142 14.06 -0.68 6.50
CA SER A 142 14.82 -0.20 5.33
C SER A 142 16.27 -0.73 5.31
N LYS A 143 16.97 -0.71 6.46
CA LYS A 143 18.33 -1.26 6.53
C LYS A 143 18.34 -2.79 6.42
N GLN A 144 17.33 -3.47 6.95
CA GLN A 144 17.16 -4.92 6.76
C GLN A 144 16.97 -5.25 5.27
N GLN A 145 16.18 -4.45 4.55
CA GLN A 145 16.00 -4.62 3.11
C GLN A 145 17.29 -4.42 2.32
N ILE A 146 18.13 -3.44 2.69
CA ILE A 146 19.45 -3.27 2.09
C ILE A 146 20.33 -4.51 2.34
N CYS A 147 20.23 -5.14 3.51
CA CYS A 147 20.93 -6.40 3.79
C CYS A 147 20.43 -7.56 2.91
N GLU A 148 19.11 -7.65 2.63
CA GLU A 148 18.56 -8.62 1.68
C GLU A 148 19.07 -8.40 0.26
N ILE A 149 19.16 -7.14 -0.18
CA ILE A 149 19.77 -6.80 -1.48
C ILE A 149 21.25 -7.17 -1.50
N ALA A 150 21.99 -6.89 -0.41
CA ALA A 150 23.40 -7.25 -0.29
C ALA A 150 23.61 -8.78 -0.33
N LYS A 151 22.73 -9.55 0.31
CA LYS A 151 22.70 -11.01 0.25
C LYS A 151 22.45 -11.50 -1.19
N CYS A 152 21.48 -10.94 -1.88
CA CYS A 152 21.21 -11.23 -3.28
C CYS A 152 22.44 -10.92 -4.15
N MET A 153 23.09 -9.78 -3.95
CA MET A 153 24.29 -9.35 -4.70
C MET A 153 25.54 -10.17 -4.40
N ALA A 154 25.60 -10.87 -3.26
CA ALA A 154 26.72 -11.75 -2.94
C ALA A 154 26.82 -12.97 -3.87
N SER A 155 25.77 -13.29 -4.63
CA SER A 155 25.74 -14.29 -5.69
C SER A 155 26.23 -13.77 -7.03
N GLU A 156 26.57 -12.49 -7.15
CA GLU A 156 26.93 -11.82 -8.41
C GLU A 156 25.90 -12.11 -9.54
N PRO A 157 24.61 -11.85 -9.32
CA PRO A 157 23.58 -12.14 -10.30
C PRO A 157 23.71 -11.24 -11.53
N GLY A 158 23.32 -11.76 -12.71
CA GLY A 158 23.15 -10.96 -13.93
C GLY A 158 21.72 -10.40 -14.07
N ILE A 159 20.75 -11.02 -13.36
CA ILE A 159 19.34 -10.65 -13.38
C ILE A 159 18.88 -10.54 -11.92
N VAL A 160 18.27 -9.42 -11.57
CA VAL A 160 17.72 -9.19 -10.22
C VAL A 160 16.23 -8.91 -10.31
N VAL A 161 15.46 -9.66 -9.54
CA VAL A 161 14.02 -9.45 -9.39
C VAL A 161 13.76 -8.76 -8.06
N PHE A 162 13.05 -7.65 -8.08
CA PHE A 162 12.53 -6.99 -6.90
C PHE A 162 11.02 -7.23 -6.83
N ASP A 163 10.57 -7.98 -5.83
CA ASP A 163 9.14 -8.27 -5.64
C ASP A 163 8.56 -7.33 -4.57
N GLU A 164 7.83 -6.30 -5.03
CA GLU A 164 7.19 -5.25 -4.21
C GLU A 164 8.11 -4.58 -3.17
N PRO A 165 9.31 -4.15 -3.51
CA PRO A 165 10.33 -3.73 -2.54
C PRO A 165 9.99 -2.38 -1.87
N THR A 166 9.01 -1.62 -2.35
CA THR A 166 8.68 -0.27 -1.86
C THR A 166 7.50 -0.25 -0.89
N THR A 167 6.83 -1.39 -0.66
CA THR A 167 5.56 -1.47 0.10
C THR A 167 5.67 -1.01 1.56
N ALA A 168 6.81 -1.25 2.21
CA ALA A 168 7.02 -0.93 3.63
C ALA A 168 7.93 0.29 3.86
N LEU A 169 8.31 1.02 2.79
CA LEU A 169 9.29 2.09 2.85
C LEU A 169 8.64 3.48 2.88
N THR A 170 9.25 4.38 3.64
CA THR A 170 8.97 5.82 3.57
C THR A 170 9.49 6.41 2.25
N SER A 171 9.02 7.60 1.87
CA SER A 171 9.47 8.26 0.63
C SER A 171 10.99 8.46 0.57
N GLN A 172 11.64 8.82 1.70
CA GLN A 172 13.09 8.97 1.74
C GLN A 172 13.83 7.64 1.58
N GLU A 173 13.27 6.55 2.10
CA GLU A 173 13.84 5.22 1.97
C GLU A 173 13.65 4.67 0.56
N LYS A 174 12.52 4.96 -0.09
CA LYS A 174 12.31 4.66 -1.52
C LYS A 174 13.36 5.33 -2.41
N GLU A 175 13.69 6.61 -2.15
CA GLU A 175 14.74 7.32 -2.91
C GLU A 175 16.08 6.58 -2.84
N LYS A 176 16.47 6.12 -1.65
CA LYS A 176 17.72 5.35 -1.49
C LYS A 176 17.70 4.05 -2.27
N LEU A 177 16.57 3.33 -2.22
CA LEU A 177 16.39 2.10 -3.00
C LEU A 177 16.48 2.36 -4.50
N PHE A 178 15.87 3.44 -4.98
CA PHE A 178 15.90 3.81 -6.41
C PHE A 178 17.30 4.16 -6.88
N VAL A 179 18.08 4.84 -6.06
CA VAL A 179 19.51 5.10 -6.35
C VAL A 179 20.30 3.79 -6.45
N ILE A 180 20.01 2.82 -5.59
CA ILE A 180 20.65 1.49 -5.64
C ILE A 180 20.26 0.76 -6.94
N MET A 181 18.98 0.72 -7.30
CA MET A 181 18.50 0.07 -8.51
C MET A 181 19.08 0.72 -9.77
N ASP A 182 19.12 2.05 -9.85
CA ASP A 182 19.70 2.76 -11.00
C ASP A 182 21.20 2.49 -11.13
N LYS A 183 21.93 2.39 -10.00
CA LYS A 183 23.34 1.98 -10.02
C LYS A 183 23.50 0.55 -10.53
N MET A 184 22.71 -0.39 -10.06
CA MET A 184 22.74 -1.78 -10.53
C MET A 184 22.45 -1.87 -12.04
N ARG A 185 21.47 -1.10 -12.54
CA ARG A 185 21.17 -0.97 -13.97
C ARG A 185 22.38 -0.45 -14.75
N LYS A 186 23.03 0.60 -14.28
CA LYS A 186 24.25 1.19 -14.89
C LYS A 186 25.44 0.22 -14.89
N ASP A 187 25.50 -0.66 -13.89
CA ASP A 187 26.49 -1.74 -13.82
C ASP A 187 26.15 -2.92 -14.78
N GLY A 188 25.08 -2.81 -15.57
CA GLY A 188 24.69 -3.75 -16.61
C GLY A 188 23.76 -4.88 -16.17
N LEU A 189 23.23 -4.84 -14.93
CA LEU A 189 22.26 -5.83 -14.45
C LEU A 189 20.91 -5.64 -15.13
N THR A 190 20.27 -6.76 -15.47
CA THR A 190 18.84 -6.76 -15.87
C THR A 190 17.97 -6.73 -14.61
N ILE A 191 17.07 -5.79 -14.49
CA ILE A 191 16.19 -5.66 -13.32
C ILE A 191 14.75 -5.90 -13.72
N ILE A 192 14.07 -6.84 -13.05
CA ILE A 192 12.62 -7.02 -13.12
C ILE A 192 12.02 -6.43 -11.84
N PHE A 193 11.29 -5.34 -11.99
CA PHE A 193 10.68 -4.60 -10.90
C PHE A 193 9.17 -4.89 -10.82
N VAL A 194 8.79 -5.77 -9.89
CA VAL A 194 7.37 -6.09 -9.63
C VAL A 194 6.84 -5.09 -8.63
N THR A 195 5.82 -4.34 -9.00
CA THR A 195 5.18 -3.38 -8.11
C THR A 195 3.71 -3.17 -8.47
N HIS A 196 2.93 -2.74 -7.52
CA HIS A 196 1.58 -2.24 -7.71
C HIS A 196 1.50 -0.70 -7.58
N PHE A 197 2.61 -0.04 -7.21
CA PHE A 197 2.72 1.42 -7.18
C PHE A 197 3.11 1.93 -8.57
N LEU A 198 2.13 2.51 -9.27
CA LEU A 198 2.32 2.94 -10.65
C LEU A 198 3.33 4.08 -10.77
N GLU A 199 3.32 5.02 -9.84
CA GLU A 199 4.29 6.13 -9.78
C GLU A 199 5.74 5.60 -9.70
N ASP A 200 5.99 4.60 -8.81
CA ASP A 200 7.30 3.98 -8.67
C ASP A 200 7.73 3.31 -9.99
N ALA A 201 6.79 2.60 -10.65
CA ALA A 201 7.04 1.93 -11.93
C ALA A 201 7.34 2.93 -13.06
N ILE A 202 6.51 3.97 -13.23
CA ILE A 202 6.68 5.00 -14.27
C ILE A 202 8.01 5.72 -14.10
N ARG A 203 8.37 6.03 -12.87
CA ARG A 203 9.59 6.75 -12.57
C ARG A 203 10.86 5.95 -12.81
N MET A 204 10.84 4.64 -12.49
CA MET A 204 12.06 3.84 -12.40
C MET A 204 12.32 2.97 -13.61
N SER A 205 11.31 2.68 -14.43
CA SER A 205 11.41 1.63 -15.43
C SER A 205 11.57 2.18 -16.83
N ASP A 206 12.41 1.51 -17.62
CA ASP A 206 12.61 1.81 -19.04
C ASP A 206 11.48 1.21 -19.88
N LYS A 207 10.93 0.05 -19.42
CA LYS A 207 9.94 -0.75 -20.13
C LYS A 207 8.92 -1.31 -19.15
N CYS A 208 7.71 -1.58 -19.61
CA CYS A 208 6.72 -2.27 -18.79
C CYS A 208 6.04 -3.43 -19.52
N VAL A 209 5.72 -4.43 -18.73
CA VAL A 209 4.86 -5.56 -19.10
C VAL A 209 3.67 -5.56 -18.15
N ILE A 210 2.47 -5.56 -18.71
CA ILE A 210 1.24 -5.59 -17.92
C ILE A 210 0.59 -6.95 -18.09
N LEU A 211 0.45 -7.66 -16.96
CA LEU A 211 -0.26 -8.92 -16.87
C LEU A 211 -1.70 -8.71 -16.44
N LYS A 212 -2.62 -9.45 -17.08
CA LYS A 212 -4.02 -9.54 -16.69
C LYS A 212 -4.54 -10.95 -16.94
N ASP A 213 -5.17 -11.54 -15.91
CA ASP A 213 -5.77 -12.89 -15.98
C ASP A 213 -4.81 -13.92 -16.58
N GLY A 214 -3.54 -13.86 -16.20
CA GLY A 214 -2.47 -14.75 -16.67
C GLY A 214 -1.89 -14.44 -18.04
N LYS A 215 -2.30 -13.37 -18.73
CA LYS A 215 -1.86 -12.99 -20.07
C LYS A 215 -1.14 -11.65 -20.10
N VAL A 216 -0.23 -11.49 -21.06
CA VAL A 216 0.37 -10.18 -21.37
C VAL A 216 -0.64 -9.36 -22.18
N VAL A 217 -1.10 -8.24 -21.61
CA VAL A 217 -2.00 -7.29 -22.28
C VAL A 217 -1.29 -6.06 -22.84
N TYR A 218 -0.07 -5.81 -22.38
CA TYR A 218 0.83 -4.79 -22.92
C TYR A 218 2.28 -5.19 -22.65
N SER A 219 3.15 -4.94 -23.61
CA SER A 219 4.60 -5.05 -23.49
C SER A 219 5.24 -3.96 -24.36
N GLY A 220 5.95 -3.01 -23.77
CA GLY A 220 6.54 -1.88 -24.50
C GLY A 220 7.29 -0.91 -23.61
N GLN A 221 7.76 0.18 -24.22
CA GLN A 221 8.49 1.24 -23.52
C GLN A 221 7.60 1.90 -22.45
N MET A 222 8.20 2.33 -21.35
CA MET A 222 7.52 3.10 -20.30
C MET A 222 7.30 4.56 -20.73
N GLU A 223 8.13 5.07 -21.62
CA GLU A 223 8.01 6.43 -22.13
C GLU A 223 6.61 6.70 -22.72
N GLY A 224 5.98 7.78 -22.29
CA GLY A 224 4.61 8.15 -22.69
C GLY A 224 3.49 7.33 -22.05
N MET A 225 3.82 6.43 -21.10
CA MET A 225 2.84 5.81 -20.22
C MET A 225 2.54 6.74 -19.05
N ASP A 226 1.28 6.79 -18.67
CA ASP A 226 0.79 7.44 -17.48
C ASP A 226 -0.07 6.45 -16.67
N ASP A 227 -0.40 6.80 -15.44
CA ASP A 227 -1.24 5.98 -14.56
C ASP A 227 -2.54 5.55 -15.25
N ARG A 228 -3.13 6.47 -16.02
CA ARG A 228 -4.41 6.24 -16.72
C ARG A 228 -4.28 5.15 -17.78
N LYS A 229 -3.24 5.18 -18.58
CA LYS A 229 -2.99 4.19 -19.63
C LYS A 229 -2.70 2.82 -19.03
N ILE A 230 -1.87 2.77 -17.97
CA ILE A 230 -1.54 1.52 -17.28
C ILE A 230 -2.81 0.90 -16.67
N VAL A 231 -3.61 1.70 -15.97
CA VAL A 231 -4.88 1.25 -15.37
C VAL A 231 -5.85 0.73 -16.44
N ASN A 232 -5.94 1.40 -17.60
CA ASN A 232 -6.78 0.93 -18.72
C ASN A 232 -6.39 -0.47 -19.19
N TYR A 233 -5.09 -0.75 -19.36
CA TYR A 233 -4.61 -2.09 -19.69
C TYR A 233 -4.93 -3.10 -18.57
N MET A 234 -4.73 -2.73 -17.32
CA MET A 234 -5.01 -3.59 -16.17
C MET A 234 -6.50 -3.94 -16.03
N LEU A 235 -7.40 -2.98 -16.25
CA LEU A 235 -8.83 -3.17 -16.05
C LEU A 235 -9.55 -3.70 -17.29
N ALA A 236 -8.99 -3.52 -18.50
CA ALA A 236 -9.65 -3.69 -19.81
C ALA A 236 -10.99 -2.93 -19.92
N ARG A 237 -11.09 -1.79 -19.23
CA ARG A 237 -12.20 -0.84 -19.28
C ARG A 237 -11.63 0.56 -19.44
N ARG A 238 -12.37 1.46 -20.10
CA ARG A 238 -12.00 2.89 -20.14
C ARG A 238 -12.03 3.47 -18.73
N LEU A 239 -11.12 4.37 -18.45
CA LEU A 239 -10.96 5.06 -17.15
C LEU A 239 -12.16 5.88 -16.71
N ASP A 240 -13.07 6.19 -17.63
CA ASP A 240 -14.34 6.84 -17.28
C ASP A 240 -15.15 6.08 -16.22
N SER A 241 -14.73 4.82 -15.90
CA SER A 241 -15.33 3.98 -14.86
C SER A 241 -14.43 3.69 -13.64
N PHE A 242 -13.24 4.32 -13.54
CA PHE A 242 -12.34 4.09 -12.38
C PHE A 242 -12.76 4.92 -11.16
N PHE A 243 -13.16 6.15 -11.39
CA PHE A 243 -13.81 6.95 -10.38
C PHE A 243 -15.33 6.84 -10.53
N PRO A 244 -16.09 6.86 -9.42
CA PRO A 244 -17.54 6.88 -9.47
C PRO A 244 -18.04 8.07 -10.29
N GLU A 245 -19.18 7.89 -10.99
CA GLU A 245 -19.87 9.02 -11.60
C GLU A 245 -20.15 10.07 -10.53
N TYR A 246 -19.77 11.31 -10.84
CA TYR A 246 -19.93 12.39 -9.90
C TYR A 246 -21.38 12.84 -9.85
N GLU A 247 -21.95 12.81 -8.66
CA GLU A 247 -23.20 13.46 -8.30
C GLU A 247 -22.95 14.31 -7.05
N ASN A 248 -23.45 15.53 -7.00
CA ASN A 248 -23.36 16.37 -5.82
C ASN A 248 -24.45 15.97 -4.83
N TYR A 249 -24.03 15.48 -3.65
CA TYR A 249 -24.92 15.12 -2.56
C TYR A 249 -24.88 16.10 -1.39
N GLN A 250 -24.06 17.16 -1.50
CA GLN A 250 -23.90 18.19 -0.47
C GLN A 250 -25.24 18.85 -0.16
N THR A 251 -25.52 19.01 1.12
CA THR A 251 -26.68 19.74 1.63
C THR A 251 -26.25 21.08 2.20
N ASP A 252 -27.22 21.99 2.45
CA ASP A 252 -26.95 23.28 3.10
C ASP A 252 -26.62 23.14 4.60
N ARG A 253 -26.74 21.93 5.17
CA ARG A 253 -26.53 21.69 6.60
C ARG A 253 -25.08 21.37 6.90
N VAL A 254 -24.41 22.25 7.66
CA VAL A 254 -23.05 22.03 8.15
C VAL A 254 -23.04 20.93 9.20
N ALA A 255 -22.27 19.87 8.97
CA ALA A 255 -22.07 18.76 9.91
C ALA A 255 -20.94 19.05 10.88
N LEU A 256 -19.82 19.57 10.37
CA LEU A 256 -18.60 19.89 11.11
C LEU A 256 -18.16 21.32 10.81
N GLU A 257 -17.93 22.11 11.85
CA GLU A 257 -17.28 23.42 11.76
C GLU A 257 -16.07 23.45 12.70
N VAL A 258 -14.92 23.84 12.17
CA VAL A 258 -13.65 23.92 12.90
C VAL A 258 -13.18 25.36 12.85
N LYS A 259 -12.82 25.94 14.01
CA LYS A 259 -12.36 27.31 14.15
C LYS A 259 -10.99 27.38 14.83
N ASN A 260 -9.99 27.90 14.11
CA ASN A 260 -8.64 28.19 14.62
C ASN A 260 -7.97 27.02 15.35
N LEU A 261 -8.21 25.78 14.89
CA LEU A 261 -7.66 24.57 15.52
C LEU A 261 -6.14 24.56 15.40
N SER A 262 -5.44 24.40 16.54
CA SER A 262 -3.99 24.53 16.61
C SER A 262 -3.37 23.56 17.62
N ASP A 263 -2.13 23.13 17.31
CA ASP A 263 -1.20 22.47 18.26
C ASP A 263 0.25 22.87 17.93
N SER A 264 1.23 22.00 18.16
CA SER A 264 2.65 22.23 17.84
C SER A 264 2.95 22.10 16.33
N VAL A 265 2.07 21.51 15.52
CA VAL A 265 2.24 21.26 14.08
C VAL A 265 1.17 21.99 13.27
N VAL A 266 -0.08 21.92 13.73
CA VAL A 266 -1.24 22.52 13.07
C VAL A 266 -1.42 23.96 13.55
N ASN A 267 -1.57 24.90 12.61
CA ASN A 267 -1.53 26.35 12.89
C ASN A 267 -2.82 27.04 12.42
N GLY A 268 -3.83 27.16 13.31
CA GLY A 268 -5.03 27.95 13.10
C GLY A 268 -5.94 27.46 11.96
N CYS A 269 -6.06 26.15 11.76
CA CYS A 269 -6.92 25.59 10.74
C CYS A 269 -8.39 25.87 11.01
N SER A 270 -9.09 26.45 10.02
CA SER A 270 -10.52 26.75 10.06
C SER A 270 -11.19 26.27 8.79
N PHE A 271 -12.26 25.49 8.90
CA PHE A 271 -13.02 24.96 7.76
C PHE A 271 -14.38 24.44 8.21
N GLN A 272 -15.23 24.15 7.23
CA GLN A 272 -16.52 23.51 7.45
C GLN A 272 -16.68 22.33 6.50
N VAL A 273 -17.49 21.36 6.90
CA VAL A 273 -17.90 20.23 6.04
C VAL A 273 -19.41 20.05 6.19
N ALA A 274 -20.12 20.03 5.07
CA ALA A 274 -21.56 19.82 5.06
C ALA A 274 -21.91 18.32 5.03
N TYR A 275 -23.15 17.97 5.38
CA TYR A 275 -23.65 16.63 5.14
C TYR A 275 -23.74 16.34 3.64
N GLY A 276 -23.31 15.14 3.23
CA GLY A 276 -23.24 14.73 1.83
C GLY A 276 -22.00 15.23 1.09
N GLU A 277 -21.14 16.01 1.74
CA GLU A 277 -19.90 16.53 1.16
C GLU A 277 -18.72 15.58 1.41
N VAL A 278 -17.85 15.48 0.41
CA VAL A 278 -16.52 14.88 0.51
C VAL A 278 -15.47 16.00 0.36
N LEU A 279 -14.90 16.45 1.47
CA LEU A 279 -13.79 17.42 1.50
C LEU A 279 -12.47 16.69 1.37
N GLY A 280 -11.71 16.93 0.30
CA GLY A 280 -10.34 16.47 0.12
C GLY A 280 -9.34 17.35 0.88
N ILE A 281 -8.32 16.74 1.48
CA ILE A 281 -7.17 17.45 2.05
C ILE A 281 -5.91 16.94 1.37
N SER A 282 -5.33 17.80 0.52
CA SER A 282 -4.07 17.58 -0.19
C SER A 282 -2.91 18.27 0.55
N GLY A 283 -1.68 17.89 0.25
CA GLY A 283 -0.46 18.52 0.76
C GLY A 283 0.74 17.56 0.73
N LEU A 284 1.93 18.12 0.81
CA LEU A 284 3.16 17.34 0.87
C LEU A 284 3.27 16.52 2.15
N ILE A 285 4.14 15.50 2.15
CA ILE A 285 4.46 14.73 3.36
C ILE A 285 4.98 15.68 4.44
N GLY A 286 4.43 15.57 5.65
CA GLY A 286 4.75 16.47 6.76
C GLY A 286 4.02 17.82 6.72
N ALA A 287 3.04 18.02 5.83
CA ALA A 287 2.23 19.23 5.79
C ALA A 287 1.29 19.38 7.01
N GLY A 288 1.10 18.33 7.82
CA GLY A 288 0.25 18.35 9.02
C GLY A 288 -1.15 17.75 8.84
N ARG A 289 -1.40 17.03 7.75
CA ARG A 289 -2.72 16.46 7.39
C ARG A 289 -3.20 15.43 8.41
N THR A 290 -2.40 14.42 8.68
CA THR A 290 -2.69 13.37 9.68
C THR A 290 -2.77 13.96 11.08
N GLU A 291 -1.90 14.93 11.41
CA GLU A 291 -1.95 15.65 12.69
C GLU A 291 -3.25 16.43 12.87
N LEU A 292 -3.79 17.02 11.81
CA LEU A 292 -5.10 17.66 11.83
C LEU A 292 -6.21 16.64 12.12
N ALA A 293 -6.19 15.46 11.48
CA ALA A 293 -7.13 14.40 11.75
C ALA A 293 -7.06 13.93 13.23
N HIS A 294 -5.86 13.71 13.74
CA HIS A 294 -5.65 13.32 15.15
C HIS A 294 -6.09 14.40 16.17
N LEU A 295 -5.98 15.68 15.80
CA LEU A 295 -6.53 16.78 16.60
C LEU A 295 -8.06 16.75 16.64
N LEU A 296 -8.70 16.48 15.50
CA LEU A 296 -10.16 16.42 15.40
C LEU A 296 -10.74 15.31 16.30
N ILE A 297 -10.10 14.15 16.34
CA ILE A 297 -10.57 13.01 17.15
C ILE A 297 -10.03 13.01 18.59
N GLY A 298 -9.21 14.00 18.96
CA GLY A 298 -8.69 14.15 20.32
C GLY A 298 -7.54 13.21 20.70
N GLU A 299 -6.93 12.53 19.74
CA GLU A 299 -5.71 11.75 19.95
C GLU A 299 -4.51 12.67 20.25
N ARG A 300 -4.47 13.83 19.61
CA ARG A 300 -3.53 14.92 19.94
C ARG A 300 -4.20 16.02 20.75
N LYS A 301 -3.46 16.61 21.69
CA LYS A 301 -3.96 17.74 22.50
C LYS A 301 -3.88 19.03 21.69
N LYS A 302 -5.01 19.68 21.51
CA LYS A 302 -5.05 21.02 20.94
C LYS A 302 -4.52 22.08 21.91
N SER A 303 -3.80 23.06 21.39
CA SER A 303 -3.38 24.26 22.11
C SER A 303 -4.44 25.38 22.04
N GLY A 304 -5.31 25.34 21.02
CA GLY A 304 -6.39 26.31 20.82
C GLY A 304 -7.39 25.82 19.77
N GLY A 305 -8.46 26.59 19.61
CA GLY A 305 -9.51 26.35 18.62
C GLY A 305 -10.72 25.59 19.15
N GLU A 306 -11.77 25.59 18.34
CA GLU A 306 -13.08 25.05 18.67
C GLU A 306 -13.58 24.11 17.57
N ILE A 307 -14.28 23.08 17.97
CA ILE A 307 -14.90 22.09 17.07
C ILE A 307 -16.41 22.09 17.37
N TYR A 308 -17.19 22.33 16.33
CA TYR A 308 -18.65 22.30 16.39
C TYR A 308 -19.17 21.17 15.53
N ILE A 309 -20.09 20.38 16.06
CA ILE A 309 -20.81 19.32 15.34
C ILE A 309 -22.30 19.62 15.44
N ASP A 310 -22.98 19.68 14.29
CA ASP A 310 -24.38 20.14 14.22
C ASP A 310 -24.63 21.48 14.90
N GLY A 311 -23.67 22.42 14.79
CA GLY A 311 -23.71 23.75 15.42
C GLY A 311 -23.48 23.75 16.95
N ARG A 312 -23.18 22.61 17.56
CA ARG A 312 -22.91 22.48 18.99
C ARG A 312 -21.42 22.37 19.26
N LEU A 313 -20.90 23.15 20.18
CA LEU A 313 -19.51 23.06 20.63
C LEU A 313 -19.24 21.70 21.27
N CYS A 314 -18.28 20.96 20.75
CA CYS A 314 -17.87 19.65 21.24
C CYS A 314 -16.53 19.73 21.97
N SER A 315 -16.47 19.19 23.19
CA SER A 315 -15.24 19.03 23.95
C SER A 315 -14.66 17.64 23.71
N ILE A 316 -13.84 17.52 22.67
CA ILE A 316 -13.22 16.25 22.27
C ILE A 316 -11.82 16.19 22.91
N LYS A 317 -11.60 15.23 23.81
CA LYS A 317 -10.33 15.03 24.54
C LYS A 317 -9.66 13.70 24.18
N ASN A 318 -10.41 12.79 23.56
CA ASN A 318 -9.98 11.46 23.15
C ASN A 318 -10.95 10.92 22.09
N GLU A 319 -10.58 9.81 21.45
CA GLU A 319 -11.36 9.14 20.40
C GLU A 319 -12.79 8.75 20.83
N ASN A 320 -12.99 8.36 22.10
CA ASN A 320 -14.32 8.02 22.62
C ASN A 320 -15.25 9.24 22.64
N ASP A 321 -14.71 10.42 22.93
CA ASP A 321 -15.50 11.65 22.88
C ASP A 321 -15.91 11.97 21.43
N ALA A 322 -14.98 11.82 20.48
CA ALA A 322 -15.27 11.98 19.05
C ALA A 322 -16.34 10.99 18.58
N LEU A 323 -16.20 9.70 18.94
CA LEU A 323 -17.17 8.66 18.61
C LEU A 323 -18.56 8.97 19.18
N LYS A 324 -18.67 9.44 20.42
CA LYS A 324 -19.95 9.89 21.01
C LYS A 324 -20.57 11.07 20.28
N CYS A 325 -19.75 11.95 19.71
CA CYS A 325 -20.20 13.05 18.87
C CYS A 325 -20.52 12.63 17.44
N GLY A 326 -20.35 11.34 17.09
CA GLY A 326 -20.63 10.81 15.77
C GLY A 326 -19.52 11.06 14.74
N MET A 327 -18.31 11.40 15.19
CA MET A 327 -17.12 11.59 14.36
C MET A 327 -16.12 10.46 14.57
N VAL A 328 -15.57 9.92 13.49
CA VAL A 328 -14.66 8.75 13.51
C VAL A 328 -13.51 8.93 12.53
N TYR A 329 -12.42 8.18 12.79
CA TYR A 329 -11.21 8.18 12.00
C TYR A 329 -10.91 6.79 11.46
N VAL A 330 -10.77 6.70 10.15
CA VAL A 330 -10.35 5.51 9.44
C VAL A 330 -8.86 5.62 9.17
N ASN A 331 -8.09 4.86 9.95
CA ASN A 331 -6.63 4.91 9.98
C ASN A 331 -6.00 4.39 8.68
N GLU A 332 -4.90 5.01 8.26
CA GLU A 332 -4.03 4.56 7.16
C GLU A 332 -3.56 3.12 7.37
N ASP A 333 -3.03 2.80 8.56
CA ASP A 333 -2.55 1.46 8.89
C ASP A 333 -3.66 0.58 9.49
N ARG A 334 -4.23 -0.25 8.62
CA ARG A 334 -5.28 -1.20 8.97
C ARG A 334 -4.83 -2.26 9.95
N ARG A 335 -3.55 -2.67 9.89
CA ARG A 335 -3.02 -3.82 10.62
C ARG A 335 -2.67 -3.48 12.07
N THR A 336 -2.14 -2.29 12.31
CA THR A 336 -1.73 -1.86 13.65
C THR A 336 -2.78 -1.02 14.36
N GLY A 337 -3.51 -0.17 13.64
CA GLY A 337 -4.48 0.77 14.21
C GLY A 337 -5.94 0.54 13.79
N GLY A 338 -6.16 -0.11 12.65
CA GLY A 338 -7.51 -0.21 12.05
C GLY A 338 -8.32 -1.42 12.51
N LEU A 339 -7.72 -2.61 12.56
CA LEU A 339 -8.40 -3.88 12.80
C LEU A 339 -7.68 -4.73 13.84
N ASN A 340 -8.45 -5.49 14.61
CA ASN A 340 -7.90 -6.58 15.40
C ASN A 340 -7.84 -7.84 14.53
N LEU A 341 -6.65 -8.20 14.07
CA LEU A 341 -6.42 -9.31 13.14
C LEU A 341 -6.67 -10.70 13.75
N THR A 342 -6.77 -10.81 15.08
CA THR A 342 -7.00 -12.08 15.80
C THR A 342 -8.47 -12.37 16.07
N LEU A 343 -9.33 -11.35 16.02
CA LEU A 343 -10.78 -11.46 16.19
C LEU A 343 -11.48 -11.61 14.84
N GLY A 344 -12.68 -12.17 14.84
CA GLY A 344 -13.54 -12.28 13.66
C GLY A 344 -13.95 -10.91 13.10
N ILE A 345 -14.42 -10.90 11.85
CA ILE A 345 -14.98 -9.72 11.18
C ILE A 345 -16.14 -9.15 11.98
N ASP A 346 -17.00 -10.03 12.50
CA ASP A 346 -18.18 -9.71 13.31
C ASP A 346 -17.84 -8.88 14.55
N PHE A 347 -16.83 -9.29 15.30
CA PHE A 347 -16.34 -8.53 16.45
C PHE A 347 -15.67 -7.22 16.02
N ASN A 348 -14.85 -7.23 14.98
CA ASN A 348 -14.23 -5.99 14.47
C ASN A 348 -15.29 -4.94 14.12
N ILE A 349 -16.36 -5.33 13.43
CA ILE A 349 -17.45 -4.42 13.03
C ILE A 349 -18.22 -3.91 14.26
N SER A 350 -18.41 -4.74 15.28
CA SER A 350 -19.26 -4.42 16.42
C SER A 350 -18.55 -3.63 17.54
N ILE A 351 -17.22 -3.63 17.62
CA ILE A 351 -16.45 -2.99 18.70
C ILE A 351 -16.92 -1.55 19.01
N PRO A 352 -17.06 -0.62 18.04
CA PRO A 352 -17.49 0.74 18.38
C PRO A 352 -18.90 0.80 18.98
N SER A 353 -19.81 -0.05 18.53
CA SER A 353 -21.18 -0.13 19.07
C SER A 353 -21.20 -0.73 20.48
N ILE A 354 -20.28 -1.66 20.77
CA ILE A 354 -20.06 -2.20 22.12
C ILE A 354 -19.54 -1.10 23.05
N VAL A 355 -18.51 -0.35 22.60
CA VAL A 355 -17.94 0.78 23.37
C VAL A 355 -18.99 1.85 23.66
N LEU A 356 -19.88 2.13 22.73
CA LEU A 356 -21.00 3.06 22.92
C LEU A 356 -22.10 2.50 23.83
N GLY A 357 -22.04 1.23 24.21
CA GLY A 357 -23.06 0.59 25.05
C GLY A 357 -24.43 0.49 24.39
N ARG A 358 -24.46 0.32 23.04
CA ARG A 358 -25.73 0.28 22.29
C ARG A 358 -26.60 -0.89 22.72
N LYS A 359 -27.85 -0.59 23.10
CA LYS A 359 -28.83 -1.58 23.61
C LYS A 359 -29.17 -2.68 22.62
N GLU A 360 -29.02 -2.43 21.33
CA GLU A 360 -29.22 -3.41 20.25
C GLU A 360 -28.22 -4.57 20.35
N ILE A 361 -26.98 -4.26 20.78
CA ILE A 361 -25.85 -5.21 20.87
C ILE A 361 -25.54 -5.61 22.31
N MET A 362 -25.84 -4.73 23.29
CA MET A 362 -25.55 -4.95 24.70
C MET A 362 -26.79 -5.30 25.51
N ASN A 363 -26.60 -6.15 26.53
CA ASN A 363 -27.59 -6.41 27.57
C ASN A 363 -26.89 -6.26 28.93
N GLY A 364 -26.91 -5.04 29.47
CA GLY A 364 -26.04 -4.67 30.58
C GLY A 364 -24.56 -4.83 30.18
N PRO A 365 -23.74 -5.57 30.95
CA PRO A 365 -22.34 -5.81 30.62
C PRO A 365 -22.13 -6.91 29.56
N PHE A 366 -23.18 -7.61 29.11
CA PHE A 366 -23.05 -8.75 28.22
C PHE A 366 -23.33 -8.39 26.77
N VAL A 367 -22.50 -8.92 25.86
CA VAL A 367 -22.65 -8.77 24.42
C VAL A 367 -23.65 -9.81 23.89
N LYS A 368 -24.59 -9.38 23.06
CA LYS A 368 -25.55 -10.25 22.40
C LYS A 368 -24.94 -10.80 21.10
N ASN A 369 -24.28 -11.95 21.12
CA ASN A 369 -23.58 -12.52 19.97
C ASN A 369 -24.44 -12.63 18.71
N ARG A 370 -25.74 -12.96 18.85
CA ARG A 370 -26.66 -13.02 17.70
C ARG A 370 -26.85 -11.66 17.03
N SER A 371 -26.89 -10.56 17.81
CA SER A 371 -27.01 -9.21 17.27
C SER A 371 -25.71 -8.73 16.64
N VAL A 372 -24.56 -9.10 17.21
CA VAL A 372 -23.22 -8.85 16.65
C VAL A 372 -23.12 -9.50 15.26
N ARG A 373 -23.47 -10.79 15.17
CA ARG A 373 -23.46 -11.52 13.91
C ARG A 373 -24.39 -10.89 12.87
N LYS A 374 -25.61 -10.55 13.25
CA LYS A 374 -26.57 -9.90 12.33
C LYS A 374 -26.04 -8.57 11.81
N MET A 375 -25.49 -7.73 12.68
CA MET A 375 -24.86 -6.45 12.28
C MET A 375 -23.72 -6.67 11.28
N ALA A 376 -22.89 -7.69 11.51
CA ALA A 376 -21.80 -8.02 10.60
C ALA A 376 -22.32 -8.49 9.24
N GLU A 377 -23.32 -9.37 9.22
CA GLU A 377 -23.96 -9.87 7.98
C GLU A 377 -24.54 -8.70 7.16
N GLU A 378 -25.24 -7.75 7.81
CA GLU A 378 -25.76 -6.55 7.15
C GLU A 378 -24.64 -5.66 6.55
N MET A 379 -23.52 -5.50 7.25
CA MET A 379 -22.39 -4.70 6.76
C MET A 379 -21.60 -5.42 5.67
N ILE A 380 -21.43 -6.75 5.77
CA ILE A 380 -20.80 -7.58 4.75
C ILE A 380 -21.56 -7.47 3.43
N GLU A 381 -22.89 -7.56 3.48
CA GLU A 381 -23.75 -7.39 2.30
C GLU A 381 -23.67 -5.97 1.75
N LYS A 382 -23.88 -4.96 2.62
CA LYS A 382 -23.90 -3.54 2.22
C LYS A 382 -22.61 -3.08 1.55
N LEU A 383 -21.45 -3.52 2.06
CA LEU A 383 -20.15 -3.12 1.53
C LEU A 383 -19.52 -4.18 0.60
N GLN A 384 -20.27 -5.24 0.30
CA GLN A 384 -19.82 -6.34 -0.56
C GLN A 384 -18.45 -6.89 -0.12
N ILE A 385 -18.29 -7.19 1.18
CA ILE A 385 -17.07 -7.76 1.73
C ILE A 385 -16.98 -9.23 1.34
N LYS A 386 -15.90 -9.60 0.64
CA LYS A 386 -15.68 -11.01 0.29
C LYS A 386 -15.02 -11.73 1.45
N CYS A 387 -15.77 -12.58 2.13
CA CYS A 387 -15.33 -13.43 3.23
C CYS A 387 -16.10 -14.76 3.19
N SER A 388 -15.57 -15.79 3.85
CA SER A 388 -16.21 -17.12 3.94
C SER A 388 -17.32 -17.13 5.00
N SER A 389 -17.16 -16.36 6.07
CA SER A 389 -18.15 -16.19 7.15
C SER A 389 -17.88 -14.92 7.96
N PRO A 390 -18.84 -14.40 8.75
CA PRO A 390 -18.61 -13.26 9.64
C PRO A 390 -17.54 -13.51 10.71
N GLU A 391 -17.30 -14.75 11.10
CA GLU A 391 -16.29 -15.16 12.08
C GLU A 391 -14.89 -15.28 11.48
N GLU A 392 -14.73 -15.17 10.15
CA GLU A 392 -13.44 -15.18 9.49
C GLU A 392 -12.55 -14.04 10.02
N LYS A 393 -11.27 -14.33 10.23
CA LYS A 393 -10.32 -13.34 10.74
C LYS A 393 -9.83 -12.44 9.61
N PRO A 394 -9.73 -11.11 9.82
CA PRO A 394 -9.26 -10.18 8.81
C PRO A 394 -7.88 -10.52 8.22
N VAL A 395 -7.02 -11.22 8.94
CA VAL A 395 -5.68 -11.62 8.47
C VAL A 395 -5.74 -12.47 7.19
N PHE A 396 -6.83 -13.20 6.96
CA PHE A 396 -7.01 -14.03 5.76
C PHE A 396 -7.65 -13.29 4.59
N LEU A 397 -8.10 -12.05 4.79
CA LEU A 397 -8.71 -11.24 3.74
C LEU A 397 -7.66 -10.50 2.90
N SER A 398 -8.00 -10.25 1.64
CA SER A 398 -7.24 -9.31 0.81
C SER A 398 -7.26 -7.89 1.39
N GLY A 399 -6.24 -7.07 1.08
CA GLY A 399 -6.13 -5.70 1.58
C GLY A 399 -7.38 -4.85 1.32
N GLY A 400 -8.02 -4.98 0.16
CA GLY A 400 -9.26 -4.27 -0.16
C GLY A 400 -10.45 -4.72 0.71
N ASN A 401 -10.56 -6.01 1.05
CA ASN A 401 -11.60 -6.48 1.96
C ASN A 401 -11.31 -6.08 3.41
N GLN A 402 -10.04 -6.09 3.85
CA GLN A 402 -9.66 -5.53 5.15
C GLN A 402 -10.06 -4.06 5.27
N GLN A 403 -9.84 -3.26 4.21
CA GLN A 403 -10.26 -1.85 4.17
C GLN A 403 -11.77 -1.70 4.31
N LYS A 404 -12.54 -2.52 3.61
CA LYS A 404 -14.00 -2.53 3.73
C LYS A 404 -14.46 -2.92 5.14
N VAL A 405 -13.81 -3.88 5.81
CA VAL A 405 -14.10 -4.20 7.23
C VAL A 405 -13.79 -3.02 8.13
N SER A 406 -12.67 -2.31 7.91
CA SER A 406 -12.32 -1.10 8.66
C SER A 406 -13.38 0.00 8.49
N ILE A 407 -13.91 0.19 7.29
CA ILE A 407 -15.00 1.15 7.03
C ILE A 407 -16.31 0.65 7.68
N ALA A 408 -16.65 -0.64 7.52
CA ALA A 408 -17.84 -1.26 8.08
C ALA A 408 -17.96 -1.05 9.58
N LYS A 409 -16.86 -1.20 10.31
CA LYS A 409 -16.72 -0.96 11.73
C LYS A 409 -17.27 0.40 12.15
N TRP A 410 -16.96 1.45 11.41
CA TRP A 410 -17.37 2.81 11.72
C TRP A 410 -18.79 3.14 11.22
N VAL A 411 -19.15 2.63 10.04
CA VAL A 411 -20.51 2.76 9.50
C VAL A 411 -21.52 2.08 10.41
N ALA A 412 -21.22 0.89 10.91
CA ALA A 412 -22.07 0.14 11.86
C ALA A 412 -22.26 0.88 13.19
N SER A 413 -21.31 1.72 13.59
CA SER A 413 -21.44 2.56 14.78
C SER A 413 -22.45 3.68 14.62
N GLY A 414 -22.91 3.98 13.39
CA GLY A 414 -23.79 5.10 13.07
C GLY A 414 -23.11 6.46 13.08
N ALA A 415 -21.79 6.47 12.94
CA ALA A 415 -21.04 7.71 12.73
C ALA A 415 -21.49 8.41 11.45
N ARG A 416 -21.55 9.74 11.49
CA ARG A 416 -22.01 10.57 10.37
C ARG A 416 -20.93 11.50 9.84
N ILE A 417 -19.82 11.65 10.56
CA ILE A 417 -18.63 12.38 10.14
C ILE A 417 -17.49 11.37 10.11
N LEU A 418 -16.96 11.10 8.90
CA LEU A 418 -15.91 10.11 8.70
C LEU A 418 -14.66 10.80 8.13
N ILE A 419 -13.55 10.59 8.82
CA ILE A 419 -12.22 11.07 8.39
C ILE A 419 -11.47 9.86 7.85
N PHE A 420 -11.17 9.84 6.55
CA PHE A 420 -10.37 8.82 5.90
C PHE A 420 -8.95 9.34 5.70
N ASP A 421 -7.97 8.66 6.29
CA ASP A 421 -6.56 8.97 6.08
C ASP A 421 -5.92 7.90 5.19
N GLU A 422 -5.47 8.31 4.00
CA GLU A 422 -4.88 7.46 2.96
C GLU A 422 -5.71 6.17 2.72
N PRO A 423 -7.02 6.26 2.41
CA PRO A 423 -7.93 5.12 2.42
C PRO A 423 -7.60 4.02 1.42
N THR A 424 -6.78 4.32 0.43
CA THR A 424 -6.42 3.39 -0.66
C THR A 424 -4.96 2.97 -0.65
N LYS A 425 -4.22 3.35 0.39
CA LYS A 425 -2.80 2.98 0.52
C LYS A 425 -2.65 1.46 0.71
N GLY A 426 -1.74 0.86 -0.07
CA GLY A 426 -1.43 -0.56 0.02
C GLY A 426 -2.57 -1.50 -0.41
N ILE A 427 -3.48 -1.03 -1.27
CA ILE A 427 -4.49 -1.88 -1.92
C ILE A 427 -4.34 -1.82 -3.43
N ASP A 428 -4.76 -2.87 -4.11
CA ASP A 428 -4.69 -2.97 -5.57
C ASP A 428 -5.67 -2.02 -6.27
N VAL A 429 -5.38 -1.74 -7.55
CA VAL A 429 -6.13 -0.78 -8.37
C VAL A 429 -7.63 -1.08 -8.41
N SER A 430 -8.02 -2.37 -8.51
CA SER A 430 -9.44 -2.75 -8.57
C SER A 430 -10.15 -2.54 -7.23
N ALA A 431 -9.43 -2.72 -6.13
CA ALA A 431 -9.96 -2.47 -4.80
C ALA A 431 -10.08 -0.97 -4.50
N LYS A 432 -9.16 -0.13 -5.04
CA LYS A 432 -9.25 1.34 -4.93
C LYS A 432 -10.58 1.85 -5.47
N ALA A 433 -10.95 1.48 -6.71
CA ALA A 433 -12.21 1.89 -7.32
C ALA A 433 -13.42 1.59 -6.41
N LYS A 434 -13.45 0.40 -5.80
CA LYS A 434 -14.52 0.01 -4.88
C LYS A 434 -14.54 0.82 -3.57
N VAL A 435 -13.38 1.24 -3.07
CA VAL A 435 -13.32 2.14 -1.90
C VAL A 435 -13.86 3.50 -2.26
N TYR A 436 -13.57 4.03 -3.46
CA TYR A 436 -14.15 5.30 -3.92
C TYR A 436 -15.67 5.23 -4.06
N GLU A 437 -16.20 4.12 -4.61
CA GLU A 437 -17.65 3.87 -4.65
C GLU A 437 -18.24 3.91 -3.24
N VAL A 438 -17.64 3.22 -2.28
CA VAL A 438 -18.10 3.22 -0.87
C VAL A 438 -18.07 4.62 -0.27
N ILE A 439 -17.02 5.43 -0.51
CA ILE A 439 -16.93 6.80 -0.02
C ILE A 439 -18.07 7.66 -0.60
N ARG A 440 -18.34 7.57 -1.90
CA ARG A 440 -19.44 8.31 -2.55
C ARG A 440 -20.80 7.83 -2.08
N ASP A 441 -21.00 6.51 -1.88
CA ASP A 441 -22.22 5.95 -1.33
C ASP A 441 -22.49 6.44 0.11
N LEU A 442 -21.47 6.60 0.92
CA LEU A 442 -21.59 7.17 2.26
C LEU A 442 -21.96 8.66 2.21
N ALA A 443 -21.40 9.44 1.27
CA ALA A 443 -21.80 10.81 1.05
C ALA A 443 -23.27 10.88 0.58
N LYS A 444 -23.68 10.04 -0.37
CA LYS A 444 -25.08 9.90 -0.81
C LYS A 444 -26.02 9.53 0.32
N ALA A 445 -25.56 8.72 1.28
CA ALA A 445 -26.33 8.39 2.49
C ALA A 445 -26.35 9.54 3.52
N GLY A 446 -25.79 10.70 3.20
CA GLY A 446 -25.79 11.90 4.02
C GLY A 446 -24.68 11.96 5.08
N CYS A 447 -23.59 11.22 4.92
CA CYS A 447 -22.41 11.40 5.75
C CYS A 447 -21.57 12.60 5.29
N ALA A 448 -20.96 13.33 6.22
CA ALA A 448 -19.91 14.31 5.96
C ALA A 448 -18.56 13.59 5.97
N ILE A 449 -17.76 13.79 4.94
CA ILE A 449 -16.53 13.04 4.74
C ILE A 449 -15.34 13.99 4.59
N ILE A 450 -14.26 13.70 5.29
CA ILE A 450 -12.94 14.27 5.07
C ILE A 450 -12.06 13.16 4.51
N MET A 451 -11.46 13.38 3.35
CA MET A 451 -10.56 12.44 2.71
C MET A 451 -9.16 13.05 2.60
N ILE A 452 -8.22 12.49 3.34
CA ILE A 452 -6.80 12.87 3.29
C ILE A 452 -6.10 11.91 2.34
N SER A 453 -5.36 12.44 1.38
CA SER A 453 -4.54 11.64 0.48
C SER A 453 -3.28 12.37 0.04
N SER A 454 -2.21 11.61 -0.17
CA SER A 454 -0.99 12.03 -0.83
C SER A 454 -1.06 11.91 -2.36
N TYR A 455 -2.10 11.28 -2.89
CA TYR A 455 -2.32 11.05 -4.32
C TYR A 455 -3.42 11.97 -4.83
N ASP A 456 -3.04 13.11 -5.41
CA ASP A 456 -3.97 14.16 -5.88
C ASP A 456 -5.03 13.67 -6.89
N PRO A 457 -4.75 12.75 -7.83
CA PRO A 457 -5.77 12.23 -8.75
C PRO A 457 -6.98 11.58 -8.07
N GLU A 458 -6.81 10.92 -6.91
CA GLU A 458 -7.96 10.36 -6.20
C GLU A 458 -8.80 11.44 -5.52
N LEU A 459 -8.18 12.51 -5.01
CA LEU A 459 -8.91 13.65 -4.48
C LEU A 459 -9.72 14.36 -5.59
N GLN A 460 -9.12 14.56 -6.76
CA GLN A 460 -9.79 15.13 -7.93
C GLN A 460 -10.97 14.27 -8.41
N GLY A 461 -10.81 12.94 -8.36
CA GLY A 461 -11.82 11.97 -8.81
C GLY A 461 -13.00 11.81 -7.85
N VAL A 462 -12.77 11.93 -6.54
CA VAL A 462 -13.72 11.54 -5.49
C VAL A 462 -14.32 12.74 -4.75
N CYS A 463 -13.56 13.82 -4.51
CA CYS A 463 -13.95 14.92 -3.65
C CYS A 463 -14.79 16.00 -4.36
N ASP A 464 -15.62 16.69 -3.57
CA ASP A 464 -16.43 17.81 -4.04
C ASP A 464 -15.60 19.10 -4.09
N ARG A 465 -14.70 19.29 -3.13
CA ARG A 465 -13.67 20.35 -3.10
C ARG A 465 -12.42 19.86 -2.41
N ILE A 466 -11.29 20.53 -2.67
CA ILE A 466 -9.97 20.14 -2.16
C ILE A 466 -9.32 21.32 -1.46
N SER A 467 -8.97 21.15 -0.18
CA SER A 467 -8.17 22.10 0.59
C SER A 467 -6.72 21.65 0.62
N VAL A 468 -5.80 22.52 0.23
CA VAL A 468 -4.36 22.24 0.23
C VAL A 468 -3.76 22.70 1.56
N MET A 469 -3.04 21.79 2.21
CA MET A 469 -2.35 22.06 3.47
C MET A 469 -0.84 22.17 3.26
N SER A 470 -0.22 23.22 3.81
CA SER A 470 1.23 23.41 3.82
C SER A 470 1.65 23.98 5.17
N LYS A 471 2.73 23.44 5.76
CA LYS A 471 3.31 23.90 7.04
C LYS A 471 2.28 24.07 8.15
N GLY A 472 1.38 23.11 8.26
CA GLY A 472 0.37 23.03 9.33
C GLY A 472 -0.85 23.95 9.13
N ARG A 473 -1.07 24.55 7.97
CA ARG A 473 -2.21 25.44 7.71
C ARG A 473 -2.79 25.23 6.32
N PHE A 474 -4.06 25.53 6.15
CA PHE A 474 -4.66 25.61 4.82
C PHE A 474 -4.15 26.84 4.08
N VAL A 475 -3.64 26.63 2.86
CA VAL A 475 -3.10 27.71 2.00
C VAL A 475 -4.07 28.09 0.91
N GLN A 476 -4.87 27.14 0.42
CA GLN A 476 -5.85 27.38 -0.64
C GLN A 476 -6.91 26.26 -0.63
N THR A 477 -8.13 26.60 -1.02
CA THR A 477 -9.20 25.63 -1.26
C THR A 477 -9.68 25.79 -2.69
N PHE A 478 -9.88 24.66 -3.35
CA PHE A 478 -10.33 24.58 -4.74
C PHE A 478 -11.66 23.84 -4.81
N GLU A 479 -12.53 24.32 -5.67
CA GLU A 479 -13.71 23.57 -6.09
C GLU A 479 -13.34 22.43 -7.02
N ARG A 480 -14.28 21.53 -7.28
CA ARG A 480 -14.08 20.42 -8.20
C ARG A 480 -13.62 20.88 -9.59
N GLY A 481 -12.72 20.12 -10.21
CA GLY A 481 -12.17 20.42 -11.54
C GLY A 481 -10.81 21.12 -11.50
N VAL A 482 -10.24 21.32 -10.31
CA VAL A 482 -8.85 21.78 -10.15
C VAL A 482 -7.88 20.84 -10.87
N THR A 483 -6.87 21.39 -11.51
CA THR A 483 -5.82 20.64 -12.19
C THR A 483 -4.75 20.16 -11.20
N GLU A 484 -4.01 19.10 -11.56
CA GLU A 484 -2.90 18.61 -10.76
C GLU A 484 -1.80 19.69 -10.60
N GLU A 485 -1.51 20.43 -11.65
CA GLU A 485 -0.54 21.55 -11.64
C GLU A 485 -0.90 22.62 -10.61
N GLU A 486 -2.18 22.98 -10.51
CA GLU A 486 -2.67 23.97 -9.54
C GLU A 486 -2.53 23.47 -8.10
N LEU A 487 -2.80 22.17 -7.86
CA LEU A 487 -2.59 21.54 -6.54
C LEU A 487 -1.12 21.54 -6.15
N VAL A 488 -0.23 21.09 -7.05
CA VAL A 488 1.22 21.06 -6.82
C VAL A 488 1.77 22.48 -6.54
N LEU A 489 1.34 23.49 -7.28
CA LEU A 489 1.73 24.88 -7.04
C LEU A 489 1.26 25.39 -5.67
N ALA A 490 0.06 24.99 -5.24
CA ALA A 490 -0.45 25.37 -3.92
C ALA A 490 0.29 24.67 -2.77
N GLN A 491 0.72 23.43 -2.97
CA GLN A 491 1.50 22.65 -1.97
C GLN A 491 2.89 23.26 -1.69
N GLN A 492 3.45 24.02 -2.63
CA GLN A 492 4.77 24.65 -2.51
C GLN A 492 4.76 25.99 -1.74
N LYS A 493 3.57 26.55 -1.45
CA LYS A 493 3.41 27.78 -0.63
C LYS A 493 3.66 27.47 0.85
#